data_fb946cc6661edf34ffb8b73f609e75bb
#
_entry.id   fb946cc6661edf34ffb8b73f609e75bb
#
_cell.length_a   1.000
_cell.length_b   1.000
_cell.length_c   1.000
_cell.angle_alpha   90.00
_cell.angle_beta   90.00
_cell.angle_gamma   90.00
#
_symmetry.space_group_name_H-M   'P 1'
#
loop_
_entity.id
_entity.type
_entity.pdbx_description
1 polymer ?
#
loop_
_entity_poly.entity_id
_entity_poly.type
_entity_poly.pdbx_seq_one_letter_code
_entity_poly.pdbx_strand_id
1 'polypeptide(L)'
;MSLRNQCDVDRQAVAGAIGTATHGTGKDLPNMSNFAAGFRLITGTGDILDCSETENREIFKAAQVSFGTLGVMTHVTLQCEAAYKLHEKSVTAEYDEGMAQLDENIATNRNFEFFYMPRTDKLSLKTLNLTDGPDSDFKDGERSGPAYIVYPTPRNAKFNEIEFALPAKNGVACLEELREMIRVKYDSTAWPIEYRTVKGDDIPLSPHSGRDSVAISCHQSYRRPHEAFFKDCQAIYLNHGGRPHWGKMHWLTAEQL
;
A
#
# COMPACT_ATOMS: atom_id res chain seq x y z
N MET A 1 1.31 -1.75 -22.55
CA MET A 1 2.29 -1.41 -21.51
C MET A 1 1.59 -1.51 -20.17
N SER A 2 2.31 -1.89 -19.11
CA SER A 2 1.79 -1.98 -17.74
C SER A 2 2.78 -1.32 -16.77
N LEU A 3 2.28 -0.84 -15.63
CA LEU A 3 3.16 -0.52 -14.51
C LEU A 3 3.66 -1.83 -13.88
N ARG A 4 4.89 -1.82 -13.38
CA ARG A 4 5.50 -2.99 -12.74
C ARG A 4 4.74 -3.45 -11.49
N ASN A 5 4.17 -2.51 -10.73
CA ASN A 5 3.24 -2.78 -9.64
C ASN A 5 2.07 -1.79 -9.72
N GLN A 6 0.97 -2.12 -9.06
CA GLN A 6 -0.25 -1.33 -9.07
C GLN A 6 -0.80 -1.25 -7.64
N CYS A 7 -1.76 -0.37 -7.42
CA CYS A 7 -2.53 -0.32 -6.18
C CYS A 7 -3.87 -1.06 -6.36
N ASP A 8 -4.43 -1.49 -5.25
CA ASP A 8 -5.70 -2.23 -5.22
C ASP A 8 -6.93 -1.35 -5.58
N VAL A 9 -6.77 -0.02 -5.55
CA VAL A 9 -7.79 0.95 -5.94
C VAL A 9 -7.36 1.71 -7.18
N ASP A 10 -8.14 1.65 -8.26
CA ASP A 10 -7.85 2.23 -9.58
C ASP A 10 -8.55 3.59 -9.83
N ARG A 11 -8.94 4.31 -8.76
CA ARG A 11 -9.71 5.56 -8.85
C ARG A 11 -8.88 6.82 -8.60
N GLN A 12 -7.60 6.66 -8.33
CA GLN A 12 -6.70 7.76 -8.01
C GLN A 12 -6.20 8.47 -9.27
N ALA A 13 -6.04 9.79 -9.20
CA ALA A 13 -5.26 10.52 -10.19
C ALA A 13 -3.77 10.20 -10.04
N VAL A 14 -3.04 10.11 -11.15
CA VAL A 14 -1.61 9.74 -11.16
C VAL A 14 -0.77 10.63 -10.24
N ALA A 15 -0.93 11.95 -10.31
CA ALA A 15 -0.17 12.88 -9.48
C ALA A 15 -0.45 12.69 -7.98
N GLY A 16 -1.71 12.41 -7.61
CA GLY A 16 -2.08 12.12 -6.23
C GLY A 16 -1.50 10.80 -5.74
N ALA A 17 -1.57 9.74 -6.55
CA ALA A 17 -1.04 8.43 -6.22
C ALA A 17 0.49 8.49 -6.00
N ILE A 18 1.21 9.15 -6.91
CA ILE A 18 2.66 9.34 -6.80
C ILE A 18 2.99 10.24 -5.62
N GLY A 19 2.36 11.40 -5.50
CA GLY A 19 2.66 12.39 -4.46
C GLY A 19 2.46 11.92 -3.03
N THR A 20 1.79 10.78 -2.81
CA THR A 20 1.52 10.19 -1.48
C THR A 20 2.12 8.80 -1.28
N ALA A 21 3.01 8.35 -2.16
CA ALA A 21 3.64 7.03 -2.13
C ALA A 21 2.64 5.87 -2.16
N THR A 22 1.58 5.97 -2.95
CA THR A 22 0.63 4.86 -3.14
C THR A 22 1.36 3.59 -3.56
N HIS A 23 1.00 2.46 -2.97
CA HIS A 23 1.66 1.18 -3.22
C HIS A 23 0.65 0.04 -3.36
N GLY A 24 1.11 -1.06 -3.91
CA GLY A 24 0.44 -2.33 -3.85
C GLY A 24 1.10 -3.24 -2.82
N THR A 25 1.30 -4.51 -3.18
CA THR A 25 2.02 -5.47 -2.36
C THR A 25 3.10 -6.18 -3.17
N GLY A 26 4.11 -6.74 -2.49
CA GLY A 26 5.19 -7.55 -3.03
C GLY A 26 6.55 -7.17 -2.43
N LYS A 27 7.27 -8.17 -1.88
CA LYS A 27 8.56 -7.94 -1.18
C LYS A 27 9.65 -7.30 -2.07
N ASP A 28 9.56 -7.50 -3.39
CA ASP A 28 10.50 -6.96 -4.38
C ASP A 28 9.92 -5.80 -5.20
N LEU A 29 8.76 -5.30 -4.81
CA LEU A 29 8.01 -4.28 -5.53
C LEU A 29 7.86 -3.02 -4.66
N PRO A 30 8.46 -1.87 -5.09
CA PRO A 30 8.34 -0.61 -4.37
C PRO A 30 6.99 0.06 -4.63
N ASN A 31 6.75 1.20 -3.96
CA ASN A 31 5.60 2.06 -4.22
C ASN A 31 5.63 2.67 -5.64
N MET A 32 4.49 3.21 -6.07
CA MET A 32 4.31 3.71 -7.44
C MET A 32 5.19 4.91 -7.79
N SER A 33 5.62 5.69 -6.79
CA SER A 33 6.48 6.86 -7.01
C SER A 33 7.85 6.48 -7.56
N ASN A 34 8.30 5.25 -7.33
CA ASN A 34 9.53 4.69 -7.90
C ASN A 34 9.46 4.46 -9.41
N PHE A 35 8.27 4.44 -9.99
CA PHE A 35 8.09 4.29 -11.44
C PHE A 35 8.04 5.63 -12.16
N ALA A 36 8.14 6.75 -11.45
CA ALA A 36 8.31 8.05 -12.07
C ALA A 36 9.74 8.17 -12.65
N ALA A 37 9.82 8.55 -13.92
CA ALA A 37 11.08 8.81 -14.64
C ALA A 37 11.32 10.31 -14.86
N GLY A 38 10.32 11.17 -14.67
CA GLY A 38 10.46 12.61 -14.76
C GLY A 38 9.14 13.34 -14.49
N PHE A 39 9.29 14.61 -14.17
CA PHE A 39 8.17 15.53 -13.95
C PHE A 39 8.39 16.85 -14.65
N ARG A 40 7.29 17.51 -15.05
CA ARG A 40 7.25 18.93 -15.33
C ARG A 40 6.39 19.61 -14.28
N LEU A 41 7.00 20.56 -13.56
CA LEU A 41 6.38 21.33 -12.49
C LEU A 41 6.20 22.78 -12.93
N ILE A 42 5.12 23.42 -12.47
CA ILE A 42 5.01 24.88 -12.43
C ILE A 42 5.26 25.29 -10.98
N THR A 43 6.34 26.01 -10.74
CA THR A 43 6.75 26.43 -9.40
C THR A 43 5.83 27.54 -8.82
N GLY A 44 5.99 27.87 -7.55
CA GLY A 44 5.27 28.96 -6.90
C GLY A 44 5.57 30.35 -7.49
N THR A 45 6.67 30.50 -8.24
CA THR A 45 7.06 31.72 -8.97
C THR A 45 6.52 31.75 -10.40
N GLY A 46 5.90 30.65 -10.86
CA GLY A 46 5.37 30.52 -12.22
C GLY A 46 6.38 29.97 -13.23
N ASP A 47 7.59 29.60 -12.80
CA ASP A 47 8.60 29.03 -13.66
C ASP A 47 8.27 27.57 -14.01
N ILE A 48 8.59 27.17 -15.25
CA ILE A 48 8.50 25.77 -15.69
C ILE A 48 9.80 25.08 -15.34
N LEU A 49 9.70 23.97 -14.62
CA LEU A 49 10.83 23.15 -14.20
C LEU A 49 10.64 21.72 -14.66
N ASP A 50 11.54 21.23 -15.51
CA ASP A 50 11.66 19.80 -15.83
C ASP A 50 12.67 19.16 -14.88
N CYS A 51 12.35 17.97 -14.37
CA CYS A 51 13.22 17.21 -13.49
C CYS A 51 13.15 15.69 -13.74
N SER A 52 14.31 15.05 -13.62
CA SER A 52 14.51 13.61 -13.84
C SER A 52 15.77 13.13 -13.10
N GLU A 53 16.17 11.88 -13.24
CA GLU A 53 17.45 11.38 -12.70
C GLU A 53 18.68 12.10 -13.29
N THR A 54 18.57 12.71 -14.47
CA THR A 54 19.68 13.40 -15.17
C THR A 54 19.54 14.91 -15.21
N GLU A 55 18.39 15.45 -14.79
CA GLU A 55 18.12 16.89 -14.79
C GLU A 55 17.41 17.27 -13.49
N ASN A 56 17.93 18.27 -12.76
CA ASN A 56 17.39 18.72 -11.48
C ASN A 56 17.09 17.56 -10.52
N ARG A 57 18.04 16.64 -10.37
CA ARG A 57 17.89 15.35 -9.69
C ARG A 57 17.39 15.46 -8.26
N GLU A 58 17.85 16.43 -7.50
CA GLU A 58 17.42 16.62 -6.11
C GLU A 58 15.93 17.00 -6.04
N ILE A 59 15.50 17.87 -6.95
CA ILE A 59 14.07 18.25 -7.07
C ILE A 59 13.25 17.05 -7.55
N PHE A 60 13.79 16.28 -8.50
CA PHE A 60 13.13 15.05 -8.95
C PHE A 60 12.88 14.08 -7.79
N LYS A 61 13.90 13.78 -6.98
CA LYS A 61 13.76 12.91 -5.81
C LYS A 61 12.75 13.46 -4.79
N ALA A 62 12.76 14.75 -4.53
CA ALA A 62 11.78 15.39 -3.66
C ALA A 62 10.35 15.36 -4.25
N ALA A 63 10.21 15.51 -5.57
CA ALA A 63 8.92 15.55 -6.24
C ALA A 63 8.22 14.18 -6.30
N GLN A 64 8.97 13.06 -6.22
CA GLN A 64 8.41 11.71 -6.23
C GLN A 64 7.40 11.50 -5.09
N VAL A 65 7.61 12.10 -3.89
CA VAL A 65 6.61 12.14 -2.81
C VAL A 65 6.64 13.55 -2.21
N SER A 66 5.74 14.42 -2.62
CA SER A 66 5.79 15.84 -2.28
C SER A 66 4.46 16.47 -1.90
N PHE A 67 3.35 15.75 -1.95
CA PHE A 67 1.99 16.30 -1.70
C PHE A 67 1.65 17.51 -2.58
N GLY A 68 2.38 17.73 -3.67
CA GLY A 68 2.24 18.92 -4.51
C GLY A 68 2.84 20.20 -3.94
N THR A 69 3.64 20.13 -2.85
CA THR A 69 4.21 21.32 -2.18
C THR A 69 5.31 22.01 -2.98
N LEU A 70 5.91 21.32 -3.96
CA LEU A 70 6.96 21.88 -4.83
C LEU A 70 6.41 22.64 -6.05
N GLY A 71 5.11 22.57 -6.29
CA GLY A 71 4.46 23.20 -7.42
C GLY A 71 3.37 22.33 -8.05
N VAL A 72 2.76 22.83 -9.13
CA VAL A 72 1.74 22.08 -9.88
C VAL A 72 2.39 21.12 -10.85
N MET A 73 2.19 19.83 -10.63
CA MET A 73 2.68 18.76 -11.51
C MET A 73 1.82 18.70 -12.78
N THR A 74 2.35 19.15 -13.91
CA THR A 74 1.63 19.20 -15.20
C THR A 74 1.88 17.98 -16.08
N HIS A 75 3.05 17.37 -15.97
CA HIS A 75 3.40 16.15 -16.68
C HIS A 75 4.11 15.18 -15.75
N VAL A 76 3.82 13.91 -15.93
CA VAL A 76 4.49 12.79 -15.26
C VAL A 76 4.93 11.81 -16.33
N THR A 77 6.21 11.51 -16.37
CA THR A 77 6.76 10.42 -17.18
C THR A 77 6.87 9.17 -16.31
N LEU A 78 6.24 8.08 -16.73
CA LEU A 78 6.26 6.81 -16.01
C LEU A 78 7.08 5.76 -16.75
N GLN A 79 7.92 5.04 -16.02
CA GLN A 79 8.57 3.84 -16.49
C GLN A 79 7.55 2.70 -16.53
N CYS A 80 7.29 2.19 -17.73
CA CYS A 80 6.39 1.06 -17.95
C CYS A 80 7.16 -0.17 -18.45
N GLU A 81 6.57 -1.32 -18.24
CA GLU A 81 7.02 -2.62 -18.76
C GLU A 81 6.09 -3.11 -19.90
N ALA A 82 6.44 -4.21 -20.55
CA ALA A 82 5.53 -4.92 -21.44
C ALA A 82 4.24 -5.30 -20.69
N ALA A 83 3.12 -5.30 -21.37
CA ALA A 83 1.87 -5.76 -20.77
C ALA A 83 2.02 -7.23 -20.33
N TYR A 84 1.51 -7.54 -19.15
CA TYR A 84 1.56 -8.87 -18.54
C TYR A 84 0.20 -9.26 -17.97
N LYS A 85 0.03 -10.54 -17.74
CA LYS A 85 -1.14 -11.11 -17.08
C LYS A 85 -0.81 -11.59 -15.68
N LEU A 86 -1.82 -11.58 -14.83
CA LEU A 86 -1.76 -12.12 -13.49
C LEU A 86 -2.80 -13.24 -13.32
N HIS A 87 -2.43 -14.21 -12.53
CA HIS A 87 -3.34 -15.18 -11.91
C HIS A 87 -3.46 -14.82 -10.43
N GLU A 88 -4.67 -14.49 -10.00
CA GLU A 88 -5.04 -14.26 -8.61
C GLU A 88 -5.59 -15.55 -8.02
N LYS A 89 -5.15 -15.85 -6.78
CA LYS A 89 -5.74 -16.88 -5.94
C LYS A 89 -6.01 -16.33 -4.56
N SER A 90 -7.25 -16.50 -4.11
CA SER A 90 -7.73 -16.07 -2.79
C SER A 90 -8.25 -17.26 -2.02
N VAL A 91 -7.75 -17.47 -0.80
CA VAL A 91 -8.17 -18.57 0.09
C VAL A 91 -8.38 -18.05 1.50
N THR A 92 -9.32 -18.66 2.23
CA THR A 92 -9.51 -18.38 3.65
C THR A 92 -8.79 -19.45 4.48
N ALA A 93 -8.05 -19.02 5.50
CA ALA A 93 -7.34 -19.90 6.43
C ALA A 93 -7.67 -19.52 7.88
N GLU A 94 -7.54 -20.46 8.80
CA GLU A 94 -7.46 -20.16 10.21
C GLU A 94 -6.24 -19.29 10.49
N TYR A 95 -6.29 -18.41 11.52
CA TYR A 95 -5.23 -17.44 11.76
C TYR A 95 -3.85 -18.09 11.89
N ASP A 96 -3.73 -19.09 12.77
CA ASP A 96 -2.44 -19.75 13.05
C ASP A 96 -1.90 -20.50 11.82
N GLU A 97 -2.78 -21.13 11.03
CA GLU A 97 -2.40 -21.82 9.80
C GLU A 97 -1.87 -20.86 8.73
N GLY A 98 -2.56 -19.73 8.55
CA GLY A 98 -2.13 -18.72 7.59
C GLY A 98 -0.85 -18.02 8.01
N MET A 99 -0.69 -17.72 9.30
CA MET A 99 0.54 -17.11 9.82
C MET A 99 1.73 -18.06 9.77
N ALA A 100 1.54 -19.36 9.95
CA ALA A 100 2.61 -20.35 9.77
C ALA A 100 3.15 -20.42 8.33
N GLN A 101 2.36 -20.02 7.34
CA GLN A 101 2.75 -19.98 5.93
C GLN A 101 3.19 -18.58 5.44
N LEU A 102 3.25 -17.58 6.32
CA LEU A 102 3.47 -16.18 5.96
C LEU A 102 4.78 -15.98 5.18
N ASP A 103 5.89 -16.44 5.73
CA ASP A 103 7.21 -16.25 5.14
C ASP A 103 7.34 -16.96 3.79
N GLU A 104 6.78 -18.16 3.65
CA GLU A 104 6.74 -18.90 2.39
C GLU A 104 5.90 -18.16 1.35
N ASN A 105 4.72 -17.70 1.72
CA ASN A 105 3.85 -16.93 0.81
C ASN A 105 4.52 -15.63 0.36
N ILE A 106 5.18 -14.91 1.25
CA ILE A 106 5.94 -13.70 0.90
C ILE A 106 7.12 -14.05 -0.02
N ALA A 107 7.81 -15.14 0.22
CA ALA A 107 9.01 -15.52 -0.53
C ALA A 107 8.70 -16.02 -1.95
N THR A 108 7.61 -16.77 -2.12
CA THR A 108 7.32 -17.52 -3.36
C THR A 108 6.37 -16.81 -4.32
N ASN A 109 5.59 -15.83 -3.84
CA ASN A 109 4.63 -15.14 -4.70
C ASN A 109 5.15 -13.76 -5.11
N ARG A 110 4.82 -13.37 -6.36
CA ARG A 110 5.13 -12.02 -6.87
C ARG A 110 4.45 -10.93 -6.06
N ASN A 111 3.16 -11.10 -5.79
CA ASN A 111 2.38 -10.25 -4.92
C ASN A 111 1.68 -11.14 -3.90
N PHE A 112 1.80 -10.80 -2.65
CA PHE A 112 1.09 -11.47 -1.56
C PHE A 112 0.58 -10.43 -0.58
N GLU A 113 -0.66 -10.59 -0.17
CA GLU A 113 -1.30 -9.82 0.88
C GLU A 113 -2.30 -10.70 1.62
N PHE A 114 -2.68 -10.27 2.80
CA PHE A 114 -3.82 -10.87 3.47
C PHE A 114 -4.67 -9.82 4.20
N PHE A 115 -5.92 -10.20 4.42
CA PHE A 115 -6.86 -9.49 5.27
C PHE A 115 -7.15 -10.33 6.51
N TYR A 116 -6.80 -9.80 7.68
CA TYR A 116 -7.24 -10.38 8.95
C TYR A 116 -8.67 -9.92 9.23
N MET A 117 -9.55 -10.88 9.52
CA MET A 117 -10.97 -10.69 9.76
C MET A 117 -11.28 -10.77 11.26
N PRO A 118 -11.39 -9.63 12.00
CA PRO A 118 -11.49 -9.65 13.47
C PRO A 118 -12.65 -10.47 14.03
N ARG A 119 -13.80 -10.51 13.35
CA ARG A 119 -14.98 -11.24 13.82
C ARG A 119 -14.87 -12.76 13.76
N THR A 120 -14.09 -13.28 12.85
CA THR A 120 -13.97 -14.72 12.61
C THR A 120 -12.63 -15.28 13.04
N ASP A 121 -11.69 -14.38 13.35
CA ASP A 121 -10.28 -14.69 13.64
C ASP A 121 -9.62 -15.50 12.51
N LYS A 122 -9.94 -15.15 11.25
CA LYS A 122 -9.43 -15.81 10.06
C LYS A 122 -8.65 -14.86 9.18
N LEU A 123 -7.84 -15.42 8.30
CA LEU A 123 -7.13 -14.70 7.24
C LEU A 123 -7.78 -14.98 5.88
N SER A 124 -7.93 -13.92 5.08
CA SER A 124 -8.16 -14.04 3.64
C SER A 124 -6.84 -13.78 2.94
N LEU A 125 -6.18 -14.84 2.51
CA LEU A 125 -4.89 -14.80 1.83
C LEU A 125 -5.11 -14.57 0.35
N LYS A 126 -4.34 -13.65 -0.26
CA LYS A 126 -4.41 -13.34 -1.69
C LYS A 126 -3.01 -13.36 -2.30
N THR A 127 -2.84 -14.13 -3.33
CA THR A 127 -1.62 -14.21 -4.13
C THR A 127 -1.88 -13.80 -5.57
N LEU A 128 -0.91 -13.10 -6.21
CA LEU A 128 -0.96 -12.82 -7.63
C LEU A 128 0.40 -13.16 -8.24
N ASN A 129 0.39 -14.01 -9.26
CA ASN A 129 1.58 -14.43 -9.96
C ASN A 129 1.44 -14.22 -11.47
N LEU A 130 2.56 -14.09 -12.18
CA LEU A 130 2.56 -13.99 -13.63
C LEU A 130 1.98 -15.25 -14.24
N THR A 131 1.24 -15.12 -15.35
CA THR A 131 0.66 -16.23 -16.08
C THR A 131 0.57 -15.94 -17.57
N ASP A 132 0.75 -16.97 -18.40
CA ASP A 132 0.45 -16.97 -19.82
C ASP A 132 -0.87 -17.71 -20.12
N GLY A 133 -1.58 -18.15 -19.05
CA GLY A 133 -2.84 -18.86 -19.16
C GLY A 133 -3.98 -18.04 -19.80
N PRO A 134 -5.11 -18.66 -20.12
CA PRO A 134 -6.28 -17.96 -20.65
C PRO A 134 -6.87 -17.01 -19.60
N ASP A 135 -7.56 -15.96 -20.08
CA ASP A 135 -8.33 -15.09 -19.22
C ASP A 135 -9.51 -15.85 -18.61
N SER A 136 -9.80 -15.60 -17.34
CA SER A 136 -10.94 -16.17 -16.63
C SER A 136 -11.55 -15.16 -15.65
N ASP A 137 -12.86 -15.17 -15.53
CA ASP A 137 -13.58 -14.41 -14.51
C ASP A 137 -13.34 -15.00 -13.12
N PHE A 138 -13.61 -14.21 -12.07
CA PHE A 138 -13.45 -14.66 -10.70
C PHE A 138 -14.43 -15.79 -10.38
N LYS A 139 -13.88 -16.97 -10.12
CA LYS A 139 -14.63 -18.16 -9.75
C LYS A 139 -13.81 -19.02 -8.79
N ASP A 140 -14.46 -19.56 -7.78
CA ASP A 140 -13.88 -20.46 -6.75
C ASP A 140 -12.58 -19.90 -6.10
N GLY A 141 -12.50 -18.57 -5.96
CA GLY A 141 -11.36 -17.86 -5.37
C GLY A 141 -10.23 -17.54 -6.35
N GLU A 142 -10.39 -17.80 -7.63
CA GLU A 142 -9.34 -17.59 -8.64
C GLU A 142 -9.85 -16.78 -9.84
N ARG A 143 -8.97 -16.01 -10.48
CA ARG A 143 -9.16 -15.36 -11.78
C ARG A 143 -7.83 -15.14 -12.47
N SER A 144 -7.85 -14.99 -13.79
CA SER A 144 -6.67 -14.69 -14.61
C SER A 144 -7.00 -13.63 -15.65
N GLY A 145 -6.03 -12.80 -16.01
CA GLY A 145 -6.20 -11.82 -17.06
C GLY A 145 -5.15 -10.71 -17.04
N PRO A 146 -5.33 -9.66 -17.85
CA PRO A 146 -4.45 -8.50 -17.84
C PRO A 146 -4.29 -7.91 -16.44
N ALA A 147 -3.05 -7.54 -16.08
CA ALA A 147 -2.73 -7.07 -14.73
C ALA A 147 -3.62 -5.91 -14.26
N TYR A 148 -3.96 -4.96 -15.15
CA TYR A 148 -4.81 -3.82 -14.84
C TYR A 148 -6.29 -4.17 -14.60
N ILE A 149 -6.71 -5.40 -14.92
CA ILE A 149 -8.05 -5.94 -14.63
C ILE A 149 -8.02 -6.78 -13.36
N VAL A 150 -6.99 -7.63 -13.22
CA VAL A 150 -6.92 -8.61 -12.14
C VAL A 150 -6.48 -7.95 -10.82
N TYR A 151 -5.52 -7.03 -10.86
CA TYR A 151 -4.96 -6.43 -9.65
C TYR A 151 -5.99 -5.60 -8.86
N PRO A 152 -6.73 -4.66 -9.48
CA PRO A 152 -7.69 -3.84 -8.75
C PRO A 152 -8.88 -4.66 -8.24
N THR A 153 -9.34 -4.30 -7.05
CA THR A 153 -10.56 -4.86 -6.46
C THR A 153 -11.63 -3.77 -6.32
N PRO A 154 -12.85 -3.96 -6.82
CA PRO A 154 -13.93 -2.98 -6.67
C PRO A 154 -14.21 -2.66 -5.20
N ARG A 155 -14.23 -1.37 -4.84
CA ARG A 155 -14.54 -0.87 -3.50
C ARG A 155 -15.92 -0.20 -3.49
N ASN A 156 -16.95 -0.95 -3.18
CA ASN A 156 -18.33 -0.45 -3.15
C ASN A 156 -18.72 0.19 -1.79
N ALA A 157 -18.04 -0.21 -0.72
CA ALA A 157 -18.29 0.32 0.60
C ALA A 157 -17.38 1.53 0.90
N LYS A 158 -17.94 2.56 1.55
CA LYS A 158 -17.18 3.74 1.99
C LYS A 158 -16.62 3.48 3.40
N PHE A 159 -15.34 3.78 3.58
CA PHE A 159 -14.63 3.58 4.84
C PHE A 159 -13.62 4.69 5.09
N ASN A 160 -13.22 4.82 6.34
CA ASN A 160 -12.03 5.53 6.79
C ASN A 160 -10.92 4.52 7.03
N GLU A 161 -9.68 4.94 6.86
CA GLU A 161 -8.52 4.07 6.91
C GLU A 161 -7.34 4.80 7.54
N ILE A 162 -6.63 4.08 8.39
CA ILE A 162 -5.31 4.42 8.91
C ILE A 162 -4.33 3.35 8.46
N GLU A 163 -3.18 3.76 7.96
CA GLU A 163 -2.14 2.85 7.48
C GLU A 163 -0.75 3.37 7.83
N PHE A 164 0.12 2.47 8.28
CA PHE A 164 1.51 2.78 8.57
C PHE A 164 2.44 1.74 7.94
N ALA A 165 3.58 2.22 7.44
CA ALA A 165 4.68 1.38 6.97
C ALA A 165 5.65 1.11 8.12
N LEU A 166 5.78 -0.14 8.50
CA LEU A 166 6.67 -0.62 9.58
C LEU A 166 7.93 -1.26 9.00
N PRO A 167 9.07 -1.26 9.72
CA PRO A 167 10.17 -2.13 9.34
C PRO A 167 9.67 -3.56 9.17
N ALA A 168 10.01 -4.24 8.08
CA ALA A 168 9.47 -5.56 7.75
C ALA A 168 9.56 -6.57 8.92
N LYS A 169 10.66 -6.57 9.66
CA LYS A 169 10.89 -7.43 10.83
C LYS A 169 9.91 -7.21 12.00
N ASN A 170 9.24 -6.05 12.06
CA ASN A 170 8.32 -5.71 13.14
C ASN A 170 6.84 -5.96 12.76
N GLY A 171 6.56 -6.36 11.51
CA GLY A 171 5.20 -6.48 10.98
C GLY A 171 4.34 -7.46 11.75
N VAL A 172 4.84 -8.66 12.02
CA VAL A 172 4.09 -9.70 12.74
C VAL A 172 3.79 -9.27 14.17
N ALA A 173 4.79 -8.76 14.90
CA ALA A 173 4.61 -8.31 16.28
C ALA A 173 3.58 -7.16 16.38
N CYS A 174 3.61 -6.23 15.43
CA CYS A 174 2.62 -5.15 15.36
C CYS A 174 1.20 -5.69 15.06
N LEU A 175 1.06 -6.64 14.15
CA LEU A 175 -0.22 -7.26 13.83
C LEU A 175 -0.81 -7.98 15.05
N GLU A 176 -0.01 -8.72 15.81
CA GLU A 176 -0.46 -9.41 17.03
C GLU A 176 -0.94 -8.43 18.10
N GLU A 177 -0.23 -7.31 18.29
CA GLU A 177 -0.64 -6.27 19.24
C GLU A 177 -1.95 -5.60 18.80
N LEU A 178 -2.13 -5.31 17.51
CA LEU A 178 -3.38 -4.81 16.94
C LEU A 178 -4.52 -5.81 17.11
N ARG A 179 -4.28 -7.09 16.84
CA ARG A 179 -5.26 -8.17 16.99
C ARG A 179 -5.74 -8.26 18.42
N GLU A 180 -4.82 -8.26 19.39
CA GLU A 180 -5.18 -8.33 20.81
C GLU A 180 -5.93 -7.05 21.26
N MET A 181 -5.47 -5.87 20.88
CA MET A 181 -6.16 -4.61 21.19
C MET A 181 -7.59 -4.60 20.65
N ILE A 182 -7.81 -5.10 19.42
CA ILE A 182 -9.15 -5.16 18.82
C ILE A 182 -10.03 -6.15 19.58
N ARG A 183 -9.52 -7.32 19.93
CA ARG A 183 -10.28 -8.35 20.67
C ARG A 183 -10.72 -7.87 22.05
N VAL A 184 -9.86 -7.11 22.73
CA VAL A 184 -10.13 -6.64 24.10
C VAL A 184 -10.95 -5.36 24.12
N LYS A 185 -10.65 -4.39 23.24
CA LYS A 185 -11.21 -3.03 23.33
C LYS A 185 -12.22 -2.70 22.23
N TYR A 186 -12.13 -3.37 21.08
CA TYR A 186 -12.91 -3.05 19.89
C TYR A 186 -13.56 -4.32 19.26
N ASP A 187 -14.08 -5.20 20.08
CA ASP A 187 -14.66 -6.50 19.70
C ASP A 187 -15.79 -6.42 18.65
N SER A 188 -16.47 -5.25 18.59
CA SER A 188 -17.50 -4.98 17.58
C SER A 188 -16.94 -4.60 16.19
N THR A 189 -15.62 -4.47 16.04
CA THR A 189 -14.98 -4.15 14.77
C THR A 189 -15.16 -5.30 13.79
N ALA A 190 -15.72 -4.98 12.62
CA ALA A 190 -16.00 -5.95 11.56
C ALA A 190 -15.15 -5.74 10.32
N TRP A 191 -14.49 -4.60 10.23
CA TRP A 191 -13.65 -4.25 9.10
C TRP A 191 -12.29 -4.92 9.19
N PRO A 192 -11.74 -5.39 8.06
CA PRO A 192 -10.49 -6.12 8.06
C PRO A 192 -9.28 -5.25 8.40
N ILE A 193 -8.21 -5.92 8.83
CA ILE A 193 -6.86 -5.38 8.84
C ILE A 193 -6.13 -5.94 7.61
N GLU A 194 -5.54 -5.09 6.81
CA GLU A 194 -4.78 -5.50 5.63
C GLU A 194 -3.29 -5.50 5.95
N TYR A 195 -2.57 -6.51 5.46
CA TYR A 195 -1.13 -6.70 5.63
C TYR A 195 -0.47 -6.87 4.26
N ARG A 196 0.44 -5.96 3.91
CA ARG A 196 1.14 -5.93 2.63
C ARG A 196 2.64 -5.76 2.81
N THR A 197 3.43 -6.36 1.93
CA THR A 197 4.88 -6.14 1.88
C THR A 197 5.21 -5.10 0.82
N VAL A 198 6.19 -4.23 1.08
CA VAL A 198 6.63 -3.19 0.15
C VAL A 198 8.15 -3.08 0.20
N LYS A 199 8.78 -3.10 -0.99
CA LYS A 199 10.22 -2.89 -1.13
C LYS A 199 10.61 -1.48 -0.70
N GLY A 200 11.72 -1.36 0.03
CA GLY A 200 12.31 -0.08 0.39
C GLY A 200 12.79 0.72 -0.83
N ASP A 201 12.83 2.02 -0.67
CA ASP A 201 13.25 2.98 -1.70
C ASP A 201 14.22 4.04 -1.15
N ASP A 202 14.62 5.00 -2.01
CA ASP A 202 15.50 6.12 -1.67
C ASP A 202 14.81 7.48 -1.76
N ILE A 203 13.48 7.49 -1.77
CA ILE A 203 12.68 8.72 -1.87
C ILE A 203 12.57 9.36 -0.48
N PRO A 204 12.98 10.62 -0.30
CA PRO A 204 13.11 11.23 1.04
C PRO A 204 11.87 11.15 1.92
N LEU A 205 10.68 11.47 1.37
CA LEU A 205 9.41 11.46 2.13
C LEU A 205 8.62 10.17 1.99
N SER A 206 9.17 9.14 1.31
CA SER A 206 8.49 7.85 1.25
C SER A 206 8.40 7.20 2.63
N PRO A 207 7.26 6.64 3.03
CA PRO A 207 7.15 5.83 4.24
C PRO A 207 8.10 4.63 4.24
N HIS A 208 8.52 4.18 3.05
CA HIS A 208 9.41 3.05 2.81
C HIS A 208 10.87 3.45 2.61
N SER A 209 11.21 4.75 2.78
CA SER A 209 12.56 5.26 2.56
C SER A 209 13.60 4.55 3.42
N GLY A 210 14.61 3.95 2.76
CA GLY A 210 15.77 3.30 3.37
C GLY A 210 15.49 1.94 4.01
N ARG A 211 14.29 1.34 3.85
CA ARG A 211 13.97 0.05 4.47
C ARG A 211 12.85 -0.71 3.77
N ASP A 212 13.00 -2.02 3.64
CA ASP A 212 11.88 -2.91 3.32
C ASP A 212 10.85 -2.84 4.45
N SER A 213 9.59 -2.78 4.06
CA SER A 213 8.49 -2.46 4.97
C SER A 213 7.35 -3.45 4.85
N VAL A 214 6.58 -3.52 5.94
CA VAL A 214 5.23 -4.04 5.94
C VAL A 214 4.28 -2.85 6.13
N ALA A 215 3.32 -2.70 5.25
CA ALA A 215 2.22 -1.77 5.41
C ALA A 215 1.03 -2.50 6.06
N ILE A 216 0.59 -1.98 7.20
CA ILE A 216 -0.59 -2.52 7.90
C ILE A 216 -1.65 -1.42 7.95
N SER A 217 -2.84 -1.72 7.45
CA SER A 217 -3.96 -0.79 7.48
C SER A 217 -5.14 -1.33 8.29
N CYS A 218 -5.74 -0.44 9.08
CA CYS A 218 -6.98 -0.69 9.81
C CYS A 218 -8.11 0.15 9.20
N HIS A 219 -9.28 -0.45 9.07
CA HIS A 219 -10.43 0.14 8.42
C HIS A 219 -11.61 0.31 9.38
N GLN A 220 -12.45 1.31 9.14
CA GLN A 220 -13.72 1.46 9.82
C GLN A 220 -14.76 2.07 8.86
N SER A 221 -16.01 1.59 8.93
CA SER A 221 -17.10 2.20 8.18
C SER A 221 -17.14 3.71 8.39
N TYR A 222 -17.31 4.49 7.31
CA TYR A 222 -17.42 5.95 7.39
C TYR A 222 -18.59 6.44 8.27
N ARG A 223 -19.59 5.57 8.53
CA ARG A 223 -20.75 5.84 9.38
C ARG A 223 -20.51 5.57 10.86
N ARG A 224 -19.36 5.02 11.22
CA ARG A 224 -19.04 4.68 12.62
C ARG A 224 -17.93 5.58 13.17
N PRO A 225 -17.94 5.88 14.47
CA PRO A 225 -16.82 6.52 15.13
C PRO A 225 -15.53 5.70 14.89
N HIS A 226 -14.45 6.36 14.51
CA HIS A 226 -13.18 5.72 14.19
C HIS A 226 -11.99 6.36 14.91
N GLU A 227 -12.13 7.59 15.40
CA GLU A 227 -10.99 8.38 15.90
C GLU A 227 -10.27 7.72 17.09
N ALA A 228 -11.02 7.23 18.08
CA ALA A 228 -10.41 6.57 19.25
C ALA A 228 -9.69 5.27 18.82
N PHE A 229 -10.35 4.46 17.99
CA PHE A 229 -9.77 3.23 17.46
C PHE A 229 -8.48 3.49 16.65
N PHE A 230 -8.52 4.47 15.75
CA PHE A 230 -7.36 4.79 14.92
C PHE A 230 -6.21 5.44 15.71
N LYS A 231 -6.51 6.21 16.77
CA LYS A 231 -5.47 6.73 17.66
C LYS A 231 -4.78 5.63 18.46
N ASP A 232 -5.51 4.60 18.89
CA ASP A 232 -4.91 3.42 19.52
C ASP A 232 -4.07 2.64 18.52
N CYS A 233 -4.56 2.44 17.27
CA CYS A 233 -3.76 1.85 16.19
C CYS A 233 -2.48 2.65 15.94
N GLN A 234 -2.57 3.98 15.85
CA GLN A 234 -1.40 4.85 15.66
C GLN A 234 -0.36 4.68 16.77
N ALA A 235 -0.78 4.60 18.02
CA ALA A 235 0.14 4.39 19.13
C ALA A 235 0.91 3.07 18.99
N ILE A 236 0.22 1.97 18.62
CA ILE A 236 0.84 0.68 18.35
C ILE A 236 1.82 0.78 17.17
N TYR A 237 1.40 1.37 16.05
CA TYR A 237 2.27 1.54 14.89
C TYR A 237 3.57 2.29 15.23
N LEU A 238 3.48 3.38 16.00
CA LEU A 238 4.63 4.17 16.40
C LEU A 238 5.59 3.38 17.31
N ASN A 239 5.07 2.58 18.25
CA ASN A 239 5.86 1.70 19.10
C ASN A 239 6.67 0.68 18.29
N HIS A 240 6.16 0.27 17.13
CA HIS A 240 6.84 -0.63 16.18
C HIS A 240 7.67 0.10 15.11
N GLY A 241 7.87 1.41 15.24
CA GLY A 241 8.68 2.22 14.31
C GLY A 241 7.98 2.53 13.00
N GLY A 242 6.64 2.59 13.02
CA GLY A 242 5.81 2.90 11.85
C GLY A 242 5.96 4.35 11.37
N ARG A 243 5.86 4.55 10.06
CA ARG A 243 5.73 5.83 9.39
C ARG A 243 4.36 5.89 8.70
N PRO A 244 3.62 7.03 8.77
CA PRO A 244 2.27 7.11 8.23
C PRO A 244 2.27 7.03 6.70
N HIS A 245 1.25 6.39 6.13
CA HIS A 245 0.95 6.53 4.71
C HIS A 245 0.28 7.90 4.50
N TRP A 246 0.87 8.71 3.64
CA TRP A 246 0.49 10.12 3.46
C TRP A 246 -0.94 10.34 2.90
N GLY A 247 -1.50 9.38 2.21
CA GLY A 247 -2.87 9.42 1.70
C GLY A 247 -3.93 8.89 2.66
N LYS A 248 -3.55 8.57 3.92
CA LYS A 248 -4.42 7.96 4.93
C LYS A 248 -4.52 8.85 6.18
N MET A 249 -5.36 8.45 7.14
CA MET A 249 -5.56 9.24 8.37
C MET A 249 -4.39 9.04 9.35
N HIS A 250 -3.95 10.12 9.98
CA HIS A 250 -3.06 10.11 11.13
C HIS A 250 -3.20 11.42 11.93
N TRP A 251 -2.73 11.43 13.17
CA TRP A 251 -2.76 12.57 14.09
C TRP A 251 -1.36 13.00 14.53
N LEU A 252 -0.33 12.70 13.72
CA LEU A 252 1.04 13.13 14.01
C LEU A 252 1.16 14.63 13.81
N THR A 253 1.90 15.28 14.73
CA THR A 253 2.29 16.69 14.62
C THR A 253 3.54 16.84 13.75
N ALA A 254 3.88 18.08 13.39
CA ALA A 254 5.09 18.36 12.61
C ALA A 254 6.38 17.94 13.33
N GLU A 255 6.38 17.98 14.69
CA GLU A 255 7.54 17.54 15.48
C GLU A 255 7.69 16.00 15.52
N GLN A 256 6.63 15.27 15.22
CA GLN A 256 6.62 13.79 15.21
C GLN A 256 6.92 13.21 13.83
N LEU A 257 6.84 14.02 12.78
CA LEU A 257 7.14 13.69 11.40
C LEU A 257 8.59 13.98 11.04
#